data_f25c7374720152808e8b5466405fb9bb
#
_entry.id   f25c7374720152808e8b5466405fb9bb
#
_cell.length_a   1.000
_cell.length_b   1.000
_cell.length_c   1.000
_cell.angle_alpha   90.00
_cell.angle_beta   90.00
_cell.angle_gamma   90.00
#
_symmetry.space_group_name_H-M   'P 1'
#
loop_
_entity.id
_entity.type
_entity.pdbx_description
1 polymer ?
#
loop_
_entity_poly.entity_id
_entity_poly.type
_entity_poly.pdbx_seq_one_letter_code
_entity_poly.pdbx_strand_id
1 'polypeptide(L)'
;MTIERAYTASDGVVLLHGIGCTSRSMRKLERSLQQAGLTTLNLTYASRKKPLALLTEDIHPAIAAFGEAIRGSLHFVGHSMGGLLARVYVARHRPPRLGRVVMLGTPNRGSEVADLLQSSRLYRNFYGPAGLQLTTAEDETLARLPPVDYAVGIVAGTRALDPIAWRFVLPRPNDGRVSVARSKLEGMADHIAIKATHTGLPYHRVAISQTIAFLSEGRFERTTLMPPLNRPPGYPASQPNSPTAHPPH
;
A
#
# COMPACT_ATOMS: atom_id res chain seq x y z
N MET A 1 -11.30 3.27 -25.09
CA MET A 1 -11.82 4.45 -24.38
C MET A 1 -10.82 4.78 -23.29
N THR A 2 -9.97 5.77 -23.53
CA THR A 2 -8.94 6.22 -22.56
C THR A 2 -9.68 7.01 -21.49
N ILE A 3 -9.77 6.49 -20.29
CA ILE A 3 -10.29 7.25 -19.14
C ILE A 3 -9.26 8.35 -18.88
N GLU A 4 -9.58 9.59 -19.24
CA GLU A 4 -8.84 10.76 -18.76
C GLU A 4 -8.97 10.78 -17.24
N ARG A 5 -7.89 10.40 -16.55
CA ARG A 5 -7.82 10.40 -15.10
C ARG A 5 -7.75 11.85 -14.64
N ALA A 6 -8.79 12.26 -13.92
CA ALA A 6 -8.92 13.62 -13.40
C ALA A 6 -7.98 13.87 -12.21
N TYR A 7 -6.66 13.93 -12.48
CA TYR A 7 -5.78 14.67 -11.56
C TYR A 7 -5.83 16.14 -11.95
N THR A 8 -6.02 17.00 -10.97
CA THR A 8 -5.67 18.38 -11.22
C THR A 8 -4.14 18.43 -11.33
N ALA A 9 -3.58 19.17 -12.29
CA ALA A 9 -2.13 19.33 -12.50
C ALA A 9 -1.38 19.93 -11.28
N SER A 10 -1.98 19.90 -10.12
CA SER A 10 -1.57 20.53 -8.88
C SER A 10 -1.53 19.57 -7.67
N ASP A 11 -1.92 18.29 -7.84
CA ASP A 11 -1.91 17.32 -6.73
C ASP A 11 -0.50 16.80 -6.47
N GLY A 12 -0.15 16.63 -5.19
CA GLY A 12 1.15 16.15 -4.75
C GLY A 12 1.07 14.79 -4.03
N VAL A 13 2.15 14.01 -4.15
CA VAL A 13 2.27 12.72 -3.48
C VAL A 13 3.58 12.63 -2.71
N VAL A 14 3.51 12.40 -1.41
CA VAL A 14 4.65 12.07 -0.56
C VAL A 14 4.87 10.55 -0.58
N LEU A 15 6.10 10.13 -0.88
CA LEU A 15 6.51 8.74 -0.93
C LEU A 15 7.40 8.40 0.27
N LEU A 16 6.98 7.38 1.04
CA LEU A 16 7.66 6.93 2.26
C LEU A 16 8.09 5.47 2.12
N HIS A 17 9.40 5.23 2.14
CA HIS A 17 9.98 3.89 1.98
C HIS A 17 9.86 3.02 3.24
N GLY A 18 10.13 1.72 3.09
CA GLY A 18 10.16 0.76 4.19
C GLY A 18 11.42 0.85 5.05
N ILE A 19 11.39 0.14 6.19
CA ILE A 19 12.52 0.08 7.12
C ILE A 19 13.78 -0.48 6.43
N GLY A 20 14.92 0.13 6.69
CA GLY A 20 16.21 -0.26 6.10
C GLY A 20 16.37 0.09 4.61
N CYS A 21 15.39 0.76 4.01
CA CYS A 21 15.43 1.23 2.62
C CYS A 21 15.81 2.72 2.52
N THR A 22 15.75 3.24 1.31
CA THR A 22 15.90 4.67 0.98
C THR A 22 14.86 5.03 -0.09
N SER A 23 14.76 6.30 -0.47
CA SER A 23 13.90 6.76 -1.57
C SER A 23 14.13 5.99 -2.89
N ARG A 24 15.32 5.40 -3.09
CA ARG A 24 15.63 4.58 -4.27
C ARG A 24 14.65 3.40 -4.44
N SER A 25 14.15 2.82 -3.35
CA SER A 25 13.19 1.72 -3.39
C SER A 25 11.82 2.12 -3.92
N MET A 26 11.50 3.43 -3.93
CA MET A 26 10.24 3.97 -4.41
C MET A 26 10.31 4.58 -5.82
N ARG A 27 11.51 4.65 -6.43
CA ARG A 27 11.75 5.38 -7.70
C ARG A 27 10.88 4.93 -8.88
N LYS A 28 10.60 3.63 -9.00
CA LYS A 28 9.77 3.13 -10.11
C LYS A 28 8.34 3.61 -9.96
N LEU A 29 7.80 3.52 -8.75
CA LEU A 29 6.47 4.04 -8.41
C LEU A 29 6.43 5.56 -8.60
N GLU A 30 7.44 6.30 -8.10
CA GLU A 30 7.58 7.74 -8.28
C GLU A 30 7.47 8.17 -9.73
N ARG A 31 8.29 7.56 -10.63
CA ARG A 31 8.25 7.85 -12.07
C ARG A 31 6.87 7.60 -12.68
N SER A 32 6.19 6.53 -12.26
CA SER A 32 4.86 6.22 -12.76
C SER A 32 3.80 7.22 -12.29
N LEU A 33 3.92 7.75 -11.07
CA LEU A 33 3.07 8.81 -10.54
C LEU A 33 3.31 10.13 -11.28
N GLN A 34 4.57 10.47 -11.54
CA GLN A 34 4.95 11.65 -12.35
C GLN A 34 4.41 11.55 -13.78
N GLN A 35 4.53 10.37 -14.41
CA GLN A 35 3.93 10.13 -15.75
C GLN A 35 2.40 10.21 -15.74
N ALA A 36 1.77 9.96 -14.60
CA ALA A 36 0.33 10.17 -14.41
C ALA A 36 -0.04 11.63 -14.09
N GLY A 37 0.91 12.58 -14.09
CA GLY A 37 0.66 14.01 -13.88
C GLY A 37 0.74 14.48 -12.42
N LEU A 38 1.19 13.63 -11.51
CA LEU A 38 1.32 13.99 -10.09
C LEU A 38 2.70 14.57 -9.77
N THR A 39 2.76 15.63 -8.97
CA THR A 39 4.02 16.11 -8.39
C THR A 39 4.43 15.22 -7.23
N THR A 40 5.71 14.88 -7.07
CA THR A 40 6.15 13.90 -6.06
C THR A 40 7.23 14.44 -5.14
N LEU A 41 7.16 14.07 -3.87
CA LEU A 41 8.20 14.24 -2.86
C LEU A 41 8.61 12.85 -2.35
N ASN A 42 9.76 12.35 -2.79
CA ASN A 42 10.27 11.02 -2.43
C ASN A 42 11.37 11.14 -1.39
N LEU A 43 11.03 10.90 -0.13
CA LEU A 43 11.89 11.16 1.02
C LEU A 43 12.82 9.98 1.34
N THR A 44 14.07 10.30 1.73
CA THR A 44 14.97 9.40 2.44
C THR A 44 15.06 9.85 3.89
N TYR A 45 14.86 8.93 4.83
CA TYR A 45 14.94 9.20 6.27
C TYR A 45 15.60 8.04 7.01
N ALA A 46 16.04 8.29 8.25
CA ALA A 46 16.83 7.36 9.05
C ALA A 46 15.97 6.26 9.69
N SER A 47 15.27 5.47 8.87
CA SER A 47 14.21 4.52 9.22
C SER A 47 14.56 3.48 10.30
N ARG A 48 15.84 3.26 10.62
CA ARG A 48 16.31 2.34 11.66
C ARG A 48 16.82 3.04 12.92
N LYS A 49 16.99 4.36 12.90
CA LYS A 49 17.68 5.08 13.99
C LYS A 49 16.75 5.67 15.04
N LYS A 50 15.48 5.88 14.69
CA LYS A 50 14.51 6.60 15.52
C LYS A 50 13.15 5.90 15.51
N PRO A 51 12.35 6.02 16.58
CA PRO A 51 10.96 5.58 16.56
C PRO A 51 10.11 6.43 15.60
N LEU A 52 8.95 5.91 15.19
CA LEU A 52 8.05 6.56 14.21
C LEU A 52 7.71 8.00 14.57
N ALA A 53 7.42 8.27 15.84
CA ALA A 53 7.08 9.62 16.31
C ALA A 53 8.18 10.64 16.03
N LEU A 54 9.46 10.29 16.26
CA LEU A 54 10.59 11.17 15.98
C LEU A 54 10.91 11.26 14.49
N LEU A 55 10.72 10.16 13.74
CA LEU A 55 10.85 10.22 12.27
C LEU A 55 9.82 11.16 11.65
N THR A 56 8.63 11.24 12.24
CA THR A 56 7.59 12.18 11.81
C THR A 56 8.04 13.61 11.89
N GLU A 57 8.70 13.99 13.00
CA GLU A 57 9.24 15.34 13.17
C GLU A 57 10.40 15.65 12.20
N ASP A 58 11.26 14.66 11.94
CA ASP A 58 12.38 14.84 10.99
C ASP A 58 11.89 15.11 9.56
N ILE A 59 10.79 14.48 9.13
CA ILE A 59 10.27 14.64 7.77
C ILE A 59 9.25 15.79 7.63
N HIS A 60 8.74 16.32 8.75
CA HIS A 60 7.70 17.34 8.75
C HIS A 60 8.08 18.61 7.98
N PRO A 61 9.26 19.22 8.15
CA PRO A 61 9.60 20.46 7.43
C PRO A 61 9.55 20.29 5.91
N ALA A 62 10.05 19.15 5.39
CA ALA A 62 10.04 18.88 3.95
C ALA A 62 8.62 18.65 3.41
N ILE A 63 7.77 17.95 4.17
CA ILE A 63 6.37 17.69 3.77
C ILE A 63 5.54 18.99 3.86
N ALA A 64 5.75 19.79 4.89
CA ALA A 64 5.06 21.08 5.05
C ALA A 64 5.38 22.01 3.87
N ALA A 65 6.67 22.24 3.58
CA ALA A 65 7.10 23.06 2.45
C ALA A 65 6.57 22.53 1.11
N PHE A 66 6.58 21.22 0.90
CA PHE A 66 6.00 20.60 -0.29
C PHE A 66 4.48 20.82 -0.36
N GLY A 67 3.77 20.66 0.77
CA GLY A 67 2.33 20.89 0.85
C GLY A 67 1.94 22.35 0.59
N GLU A 68 2.79 23.32 0.93
CA GLU A 68 2.59 24.74 0.58
C GLU A 68 2.79 25.02 -0.91
N ALA A 69 3.76 24.34 -1.54
CA ALA A 69 4.11 24.52 -2.94
C ALA A 69 3.07 23.93 -3.90
N ILE A 70 2.32 22.89 -3.51
CA ILE A 70 1.24 22.32 -4.34
C ILE A 70 -0.06 23.09 -4.13
N ARG A 71 -0.93 23.12 -5.15
CA ARG A 71 -2.24 23.79 -5.06
C ARG A 71 -3.39 22.83 -4.79
N GLY A 72 -3.25 21.56 -5.16
CA GLY A 72 -4.26 20.50 -5.02
C GLY A 72 -4.14 19.73 -3.71
N SER A 73 -4.59 18.48 -3.73
CA SER A 73 -4.54 17.55 -2.60
C SER A 73 -3.13 17.02 -2.35
N LEU A 74 -2.78 16.82 -1.08
CA LEU A 74 -1.54 16.17 -0.65
C LEU A 74 -1.83 14.70 -0.30
N HIS A 75 -1.40 13.82 -1.17
CA HIS A 75 -1.53 12.37 -1.02
C HIS A 75 -0.29 11.77 -0.37
N PHE A 76 -0.43 10.55 0.15
CA PHE A 76 0.69 9.77 0.69
C PHE A 76 0.70 8.37 0.09
N VAL A 77 1.90 7.85 -0.20
CA VAL A 77 2.10 6.44 -0.53
C VAL A 77 3.23 5.89 0.34
N GLY A 78 2.90 4.93 1.21
CA GLY A 78 3.85 4.31 2.11
C GLY A 78 4.05 2.83 1.81
N HIS A 79 5.32 2.37 1.74
CA HIS A 79 5.66 0.96 1.65
C HIS A 79 6.05 0.42 3.03
N SER A 80 5.43 -0.69 3.45
CA SER A 80 5.78 -1.36 4.72
C SER A 80 5.68 -0.39 5.90
N MET A 81 6.74 -0.21 6.70
CA MET A 81 6.82 0.79 7.77
C MET A 81 6.46 2.21 7.31
N GLY A 82 6.74 2.57 6.05
CA GLY A 82 6.39 3.88 5.49
C GLY A 82 4.88 4.17 5.51
N GLY A 83 4.03 3.15 5.46
CA GLY A 83 2.58 3.31 5.64
C GLY A 83 2.20 3.62 7.09
N LEU A 84 2.89 3.02 8.08
CA LEU A 84 2.70 3.37 9.49
C LEU A 84 3.19 4.80 9.78
N LEU A 85 4.34 5.17 9.19
CA LEU A 85 4.86 6.53 9.30
C LEU A 85 3.87 7.56 8.73
N ALA A 86 3.21 7.25 7.60
CA ALA A 86 2.17 8.10 7.03
C ALA A 86 0.98 8.27 8.01
N ARG A 87 0.55 7.19 8.69
CA ARG A 87 -0.53 7.27 9.69
C ARG A 87 -0.14 8.16 10.88
N VAL A 88 1.06 7.94 11.44
CA VAL A 88 1.56 8.76 12.55
C VAL A 88 1.69 10.22 12.12
N TYR A 89 2.19 10.46 10.91
CA TYR A 89 2.31 11.82 10.36
C TYR A 89 0.95 12.51 10.25
N VAL A 90 -0.04 11.86 9.64
CA VAL A 90 -1.39 12.43 9.49
C VAL A 90 -2.05 12.70 10.86
N ALA A 91 -1.85 11.82 11.82
CA ALA A 91 -2.39 12.01 13.17
C ALA A 91 -1.77 13.21 13.92
N ARG A 92 -0.48 13.51 13.67
CA ARG A 92 0.25 14.59 14.37
C ARG A 92 0.22 15.92 13.64
N HIS A 93 0.33 15.89 12.33
CA HIS A 93 0.54 17.07 11.48
C HIS A 93 -0.46 17.18 10.35
N ARG A 94 -1.67 16.70 10.54
CA ARG A 94 -2.70 16.62 9.50
C ARG A 94 -2.62 17.75 8.46
N PRO A 95 -2.22 17.46 7.20
CA PRO A 95 -2.13 18.50 6.18
C PRO A 95 -3.51 19.14 5.91
N PRO A 96 -3.59 20.47 5.71
CA PRO A 96 -4.87 21.15 5.46
C PRO A 96 -5.61 20.61 4.23
N ARG A 97 -4.86 20.18 3.21
CA ARG A 97 -5.38 19.57 1.98
C ARG A 97 -5.04 18.08 1.90
N LEU A 98 -5.22 17.35 3.02
CA LEU A 98 -5.02 15.92 3.05
C LEU A 98 -5.88 15.24 1.97
N GLY A 99 -5.23 14.56 1.05
CA GLY A 99 -5.87 13.72 0.04
C GLY A 99 -5.99 12.26 0.50
N ARG A 100 -5.64 11.34 -0.40
CA ARG A 100 -5.75 9.89 -0.16
C ARG A 100 -4.41 9.31 0.28
N VAL A 101 -4.47 8.19 1.01
CA VAL A 101 -3.30 7.45 1.47
C VAL A 101 -3.33 6.06 0.88
N VAL A 102 -2.22 5.61 0.25
CA VAL A 102 -2.07 4.22 -0.21
C VAL A 102 -0.96 3.54 0.58
N MET A 103 -1.26 2.36 1.08
CA MET A 103 -0.35 1.55 1.87
C MET A 103 0.00 0.25 1.14
N LEU A 104 1.28 0.04 0.85
CA LEU A 104 1.80 -1.14 0.15
C LEU A 104 2.44 -2.09 1.18
N GLY A 105 1.81 -3.22 1.47
CA GLY A 105 2.32 -4.24 2.40
C GLY A 105 2.57 -3.72 3.82
N THR A 106 1.78 -2.75 4.28
CA THR A 106 1.93 -2.15 5.62
C THR A 106 1.38 -3.07 6.69
N PRO A 107 2.16 -3.38 7.76
CA PRO A 107 1.70 -4.21 8.88
C PRO A 107 0.83 -3.39 9.85
N ASN A 108 -0.39 -3.03 9.44
CA ASN A 108 -1.28 -2.16 10.22
C ASN A 108 -1.71 -2.74 11.58
N ARG A 109 -1.64 -4.09 11.72
CA ARG A 109 -1.91 -4.83 12.95
C ARG A 109 -0.67 -5.57 13.47
N GLY A 110 0.52 -5.04 13.19
CA GLY A 110 1.79 -5.67 13.50
C GLY A 110 2.20 -6.76 12.50
N SER A 111 3.38 -7.32 12.70
CA SER A 111 3.99 -8.36 11.87
C SER A 111 4.45 -9.52 12.75
N GLU A 112 3.96 -10.71 12.45
CA GLU A 112 4.35 -11.94 13.14
C GLU A 112 5.86 -12.24 12.98
N VAL A 113 6.46 -11.79 11.87
CA VAL A 113 7.92 -11.89 11.66
C VAL A 113 8.68 -10.97 12.63
N ALA A 114 8.15 -9.77 12.88
CA ALA A 114 8.72 -8.87 13.88
C ALA A 114 8.62 -9.47 15.28
N ASP A 115 7.49 -10.11 15.62
CA ASP A 115 7.30 -10.81 16.91
C ASP A 115 8.32 -11.93 17.12
N LEU A 116 8.49 -12.77 16.11
CA LEU A 116 9.44 -13.88 16.19
C LEU A 116 10.87 -13.40 16.39
N LEU A 117 11.24 -12.30 15.73
CA LEU A 117 12.62 -11.82 15.68
C LEU A 117 12.96 -10.74 16.71
N GLN A 118 11.97 -10.16 17.40
CA GLN A 118 12.18 -9.05 18.35
C GLN A 118 13.14 -9.36 19.51
N SER A 119 13.20 -10.60 19.96
CA SER A 119 14.12 -11.05 21.01
C SER A 119 15.57 -11.17 20.51
N SER A 120 15.78 -11.29 19.21
CA SER A 120 17.11 -11.41 18.60
C SER A 120 17.88 -10.10 18.69
N ARG A 121 19.08 -10.13 19.26
CA ARG A 121 20.00 -8.96 19.27
C ARG A 121 20.32 -8.50 17.85
N LEU A 122 20.45 -9.43 16.90
CA LEU A 122 20.73 -9.12 15.49
C LEU A 122 19.58 -8.36 14.85
N TYR A 123 18.34 -8.78 15.10
CA TYR A 123 17.14 -8.08 14.63
C TYR A 123 17.06 -6.65 15.18
N ARG A 124 17.23 -6.49 16.50
CA ARG A 124 17.18 -5.18 17.15
C ARG A 124 18.27 -4.23 16.65
N ASN A 125 19.50 -4.73 16.45
CA ASN A 125 20.58 -3.92 15.90
C ASN A 125 20.37 -3.55 14.44
N PHE A 126 19.75 -4.44 13.64
CA PHE A 126 19.53 -4.19 12.23
C PHE A 126 18.30 -3.30 11.97
N TYR A 127 17.19 -3.52 12.67
CA TYR A 127 15.95 -2.78 12.45
C TYR A 127 15.75 -1.59 13.40
N GLY A 128 16.47 -1.54 14.51
CA GLY A 128 16.46 -0.42 15.46
C GLY A 128 15.09 -0.16 16.13
N PRO A 129 14.91 1.04 16.74
CA PRO A 129 13.70 1.37 17.50
C PRO A 129 12.40 1.26 16.69
N ALA A 130 12.39 1.73 15.43
CA ALA A 130 11.21 1.62 14.58
C ALA A 130 10.85 0.14 14.26
N GLY A 131 11.84 -0.76 14.21
CA GLY A 131 11.60 -2.19 13.99
C GLY A 131 10.83 -2.86 15.13
N LEU A 132 11.01 -2.40 16.36
CA LEU A 132 10.29 -2.89 17.53
C LEU A 132 8.81 -2.44 17.50
N GLN A 133 8.50 -1.32 16.87
CA GLN A 133 7.14 -0.83 16.68
C GLN A 133 6.36 -1.57 15.58
N LEU A 134 7.00 -2.50 14.86
CA LEU A 134 6.35 -3.35 13.86
C LEU A 134 5.79 -4.66 14.44
N THR A 135 5.97 -4.93 15.73
CA THR A 135 5.47 -6.13 16.40
C THR A 135 3.94 -6.14 16.51
N THR A 136 3.34 -7.29 16.79
CA THR A 136 1.91 -7.40 17.07
C THR A 136 1.57 -6.97 18.51
N ALA A 137 2.58 -6.87 19.39
CA ALA A 137 2.40 -6.24 20.69
C ALA A 137 1.93 -4.79 20.49
N GLU A 138 0.97 -4.37 21.26
CA GLU A 138 0.42 -3.01 21.17
C GLU A 138 1.52 -1.98 21.47
N ASP A 139 2.09 -1.41 20.40
CA ASP A 139 2.94 -0.24 20.54
C ASP A 139 2.07 0.95 20.92
N GLU A 140 2.40 1.62 22.02
CA GLU A 140 1.61 2.76 22.51
C GLU A 140 1.40 3.84 21.45
N THR A 141 2.38 4.05 20.56
CA THR A 141 2.27 5.05 19.49
C THR A 141 1.19 4.67 18.49
N LEU A 142 1.13 3.40 18.08
CA LEU A 142 0.16 2.91 17.10
C LEU A 142 -1.22 2.66 17.73
N ALA A 143 -1.26 2.18 18.97
CA ALA A 143 -2.51 1.94 19.72
C ALA A 143 -3.27 3.23 20.04
N ARG A 144 -2.55 4.34 20.24
CA ARG A 144 -3.12 5.67 20.50
C ARG A 144 -3.48 6.46 19.24
N LEU A 145 -3.26 5.91 18.03
CA LEU A 145 -3.67 6.60 16.81
C LEU A 145 -5.20 6.66 16.73
N PRO A 146 -5.77 7.82 16.35
CA PRO A 146 -7.20 7.94 16.15
C PRO A 146 -7.68 7.00 15.04
N PRO A 147 -8.96 6.64 15.02
CA PRO A 147 -9.57 5.96 13.88
C PRO A 147 -9.29 6.73 12.58
N VAL A 148 -9.18 5.98 11.47
CA VAL A 148 -8.93 6.57 10.16
C VAL A 148 -10.19 7.25 9.66
N ASP A 149 -10.13 8.56 9.46
CA ASP A 149 -11.22 9.44 8.97
C ASP A 149 -10.91 10.04 7.59
N TYR A 150 -9.96 9.45 6.87
CA TYR A 150 -9.53 9.83 5.51
C TYR A 150 -9.45 8.58 4.62
N ALA A 151 -9.50 8.77 3.30
CA ALA A 151 -9.51 7.66 2.36
C ALA A 151 -8.17 6.91 2.34
N VAL A 152 -8.18 5.66 2.82
CA VAL A 152 -7.02 4.75 2.82
C VAL A 152 -7.29 3.56 1.93
N GLY A 153 -6.40 3.33 0.95
CA GLY A 153 -6.35 2.12 0.13
C GLY A 153 -5.16 1.24 0.53
N ILE A 154 -5.38 -0.07 0.64
CA ILE A 154 -4.34 -1.03 1.03
C ILE A 154 -4.11 -2.05 -0.07
N VAL A 155 -2.85 -2.15 -0.51
CA VAL A 155 -2.40 -3.19 -1.44
C VAL A 155 -1.56 -4.20 -0.66
N ALA A 156 -2.06 -5.41 -0.51
CA ALA A 156 -1.36 -6.52 0.14
C ALA A 156 -0.73 -7.45 -0.89
N GLY A 157 0.47 -7.98 -0.61
CA GLY A 157 1.09 -9.02 -1.40
C GLY A 157 0.67 -10.42 -0.92
N THR A 158 0.70 -11.40 -1.84
CA THR A 158 0.33 -12.80 -1.53
C THR A 158 1.41 -13.81 -1.89
N ARG A 159 2.62 -13.35 -2.29
CA ARG A 159 3.72 -14.23 -2.71
C ARG A 159 4.89 -14.13 -1.73
N ALA A 160 5.16 -15.21 -1.01
CA ALA A 160 6.40 -15.36 -0.26
C ALA A 160 7.53 -15.91 -1.17
N LEU A 161 8.77 -15.40 -1.03
CA LEU A 161 9.93 -15.90 -1.78
C LEU A 161 10.43 -17.23 -1.20
N ASP A 162 10.32 -17.41 0.10
CA ASP A 162 10.68 -18.65 0.79
C ASP A 162 9.43 -19.27 1.43
N PRO A 163 8.77 -20.22 0.73
CA PRO A 163 7.57 -20.84 1.25
C PRO A 163 7.81 -21.82 2.41
N ILE A 164 9.06 -22.24 2.66
CA ILE A 164 9.37 -23.25 3.66
C ILE A 164 9.67 -22.57 5.01
N ALA A 165 10.58 -21.59 5.05
CA ALA A 165 10.98 -20.94 6.31
C ALA A 165 9.83 -20.18 6.98
N TRP A 166 8.95 -19.56 6.21
CA TRP A 166 7.84 -18.73 6.74
C TRP A 166 6.49 -19.45 6.77
N ARG A 167 6.43 -20.70 6.29
CA ARG A 167 5.18 -21.49 6.25
C ARG A 167 4.57 -21.70 7.64
N PHE A 168 5.38 -21.76 8.68
CA PHE A 168 4.95 -22.01 10.05
C PHE A 168 4.81 -20.73 10.89
N VAL A 169 5.28 -19.59 10.38
CA VAL A 169 5.32 -18.32 11.12
C VAL A 169 4.24 -17.36 10.63
N LEU A 170 3.99 -17.32 9.32
CA LEU A 170 3.05 -16.36 8.73
C LEU A 170 1.75 -17.04 8.28
N PRO A 171 0.58 -16.60 8.78
CA PRO A 171 -0.71 -16.97 8.22
C PRO A 171 -0.78 -16.68 6.73
N ARG A 172 -1.45 -17.56 5.97
CA ARG A 172 -1.64 -17.37 4.53
C ARG A 172 -2.97 -16.69 4.24
N PRO A 173 -3.06 -15.93 3.15
CA PRO A 173 -1.99 -15.52 2.24
C PRO A 173 -1.10 -14.43 2.84
N ASN A 174 0.20 -14.40 2.43
CA ASN A 174 1.17 -13.41 2.88
C ASN A 174 2.18 -13.08 1.77
N ASP A 175 2.93 -11.97 1.94
CA ASP A 175 3.94 -11.50 1.01
C ASP A 175 5.39 -11.89 1.40
N GLY A 176 5.54 -12.73 2.43
CA GLY A 176 6.81 -13.14 3.03
C GLY A 176 7.23 -12.31 4.25
N ARG A 177 6.49 -11.25 4.63
CA ARG A 177 6.73 -10.42 5.82
C ARG A 177 5.46 -10.03 6.54
N VAL A 178 4.38 -9.81 5.82
CA VAL A 178 3.08 -9.37 6.35
C VAL A 178 1.99 -10.25 5.78
N SER A 179 1.12 -10.79 6.63
CA SER A 179 -0.07 -11.49 6.17
C SER A 179 -1.13 -10.52 5.65
N VAL A 180 -1.95 -10.96 4.71
CA VAL A 180 -3.07 -10.15 4.18
C VAL A 180 -4.01 -9.72 5.31
N ALA A 181 -4.21 -10.58 6.31
CA ALA A 181 -5.04 -10.25 7.47
C ALA A 181 -4.46 -9.08 8.29
N ARG A 182 -3.13 -9.07 8.51
CA ARG A 182 -2.43 -8.03 9.28
C ARG A 182 -2.26 -6.72 8.52
N SER A 183 -2.36 -6.74 7.19
CA SER A 183 -2.33 -5.50 6.40
C SER A 183 -3.60 -4.67 6.55
N LYS A 184 -4.73 -5.27 6.93
CA LYS A 184 -6.02 -4.60 7.03
C LYS A 184 -6.04 -3.56 8.16
N LEU A 185 -6.77 -2.47 7.93
CA LEU A 185 -6.97 -1.37 8.85
C LEU A 185 -8.46 -1.06 8.96
N GLU A 186 -8.94 -0.86 10.17
CA GLU A 186 -10.32 -0.40 10.39
C GLU A 186 -10.51 1.00 9.80
N GLY A 187 -11.63 1.25 9.15
CA GLY A 187 -11.88 2.51 8.44
C GLY A 187 -11.21 2.63 7.07
N MET A 188 -10.44 1.62 6.60
CA MET A 188 -9.91 1.64 5.23
C MET A 188 -11.03 1.73 4.20
N ALA A 189 -10.84 2.56 3.16
CA ALA A 189 -11.82 2.72 2.09
C ALA A 189 -11.84 1.52 1.13
N ASP A 190 -10.67 0.94 0.85
CA ASP A 190 -10.57 -0.23 -0.03
C ASP A 190 -9.33 -1.07 0.27
N HIS A 191 -9.39 -2.36 -0.09
CA HIS A 191 -8.31 -3.33 0.10
C HIS A 191 -8.22 -4.29 -1.09
N ILE A 192 -7.01 -4.51 -1.59
CA ILE A 192 -6.75 -5.45 -2.67
C ILE A 192 -5.53 -6.33 -2.33
N ALA A 193 -5.62 -7.61 -2.66
CA ALA A 193 -4.51 -8.56 -2.54
C ALA A 193 -4.01 -8.95 -3.94
N ILE A 194 -2.71 -8.84 -4.16
CA ILE A 194 -2.08 -9.11 -5.47
C ILE A 194 -0.92 -10.10 -5.34
N LYS A 195 -0.61 -10.81 -6.41
CA LYS A 195 0.48 -11.80 -6.45
C LYS A 195 1.86 -11.12 -6.52
N ALA A 196 2.26 -10.47 -5.44
CA ALA A 196 3.53 -9.76 -5.30
C ALA A 196 4.22 -10.15 -3.98
N THR A 197 5.56 -10.05 -3.96
CA THR A 197 6.36 -10.18 -2.74
C THR A 197 6.43 -8.85 -2.00
N HIS A 198 6.74 -8.87 -0.70
CA HIS A 198 6.84 -7.68 0.13
C HIS A 198 7.75 -6.60 -0.49
N THR A 199 9.00 -6.97 -0.77
CA THR A 199 9.98 -6.05 -1.36
C THR A 199 9.68 -5.69 -2.81
N GLY A 200 8.88 -6.53 -3.51
CA GLY A 200 8.47 -6.32 -4.88
C GLY A 200 7.31 -5.33 -5.07
N LEU A 201 6.51 -5.07 -4.04
CA LEU A 201 5.31 -4.23 -4.13
C LEU A 201 5.56 -2.86 -4.79
N PRO A 202 6.58 -2.06 -4.41
CA PRO A 202 6.81 -0.75 -5.03
C PRO A 202 7.23 -0.82 -6.52
N TYR A 203 7.62 -2.00 -6.99
CA TYR A 203 8.06 -2.24 -8.36
C TYR A 203 7.03 -2.98 -9.22
N HIS A 204 5.99 -3.54 -8.58
CA HIS A 204 5.02 -4.41 -9.24
C HIS A 204 4.03 -3.60 -10.07
N ARG A 205 3.88 -3.95 -11.37
CA ARG A 205 3.05 -3.19 -12.31
C ARG A 205 1.60 -3.01 -11.83
N VAL A 206 0.99 -4.10 -11.31
CA VAL A 206 -0.37 -4.04 -10.78
C VAL A 206 -0.45 -3.18 -9.51
N ALA A 207 0.53 -3.27 -8.58
CA ALA A 207 0.54 -2.40 -7.40
C ALA A 207 0.62 -0.92 -7.80
N ILE A 208 1.46 -0.59 -8.79
CA ILE A 208 1.61 0.77 -9.30
C ILE A 208 0.31 1.26 -9.95
N SER A 209 -0.29 0.48 -10.86
CA SER A 209 -1.56 0.89 -11.52
C SER A 209 -2.69 1.05 -10.51
N GLN A 210 -2.81 0.15 -9.54
CA GLN A 210 -3.81 0.23 -8.48
C GLN A 210 -3.57 1.43 -7.54
N THR A 211 -2.30 1.76 -7.26
CA THR A 211 -1.96 2.97 -6.50
C THR A 211 -2.45 4.22 -7.24
N ILE A 212 -2.17 4.32 -8.53
CA ILE A 212 -2.62 5.44 -9.37
C ILE A 212 -4.15 5.50 -9.39
N ALA A 213 -4.84 4.37 -9.61
CA ALA A 213 -6.30 4.31 -9.61
C ALA A 213 -6.90 4.78 -8.28
N PHE A 214 -6.37 4.30 -7.15
CA PHE A 214 -6.87 4.70 -5.84
C PHE A 214 -6.63 6.19 -5.56
N LEU A 215 -5.46 6.72 -5.91
CA LEU A 215 -5.18 8.15 -5.73
C LEU A 215 -6.12 9.03 -6.57
N SER A 216 -6.58 8.57 -7.74
CA SER A 216 -7.51 9.33 -8.59
C SER A 216 -8.98 9.13 -8.22
N GLU A 217 -9.40 7.92 -7.84
CA GLU A 217 -10.81 7.59 -7.70
C GLU A 217 -11.26 7.22 -6.28
N GLY A 218 -10.32 6.99 -5.35
CA GLY A 218 -10.60 6.55 -3.98
C GLY A 218 -10.98 5.06 -3.87
N ARG A 219 -10.81 4.29 -4.95
CA ARG A 219 -11.08 2.85 -5.01
C ARG A 219 -10.11 2.15 -5.95
N PHE A 220 -9.92 0.84 -5.77
CA PHE A 220 -9.13 0.01 -6.67
C PHE A 220 -9.95 -0.47 -7.88
N GLU A 221 -9.31 -0.62 -9.04
CA GLU A 221 -9.91 -1.21 -10.22
C GLU A 221 -10.00 -2.73 -10.06
N ARG A 222 -11.19 -3.31 -10.13
CA ARG A 222 -11.42 -4.76 -10.01
C ARG A 222 -11.30 -5.50 -11.34
N THR A 223 -11.52 -4.80 -12.47
CA THR A 223 -11.58 -5.40 -13.81
C THR A 223 -10.22 -5.83 -14.36
N THR A 224 -9.13 -5.22 -13.89
CA THR A 224 -7.76 -5.47 -14.39
C THR A 224 -7.12 -6.74 -13.81
N LEU A 225 -7.77 -7.44 -12.86
CA LEU A 225 -7.20 -8.61 -12.19
C LEU A 225 -7.50 -9.94 -12.91
N MET A 226 -8.38 -9.96 -13.91
CA MET A 226 -8.56 -11.13 -14.76
C MET A 226 -7.79 -10.90 -16.06
N PRO A 227 -6.74 -11.70 -16.37
CA PRO A 227 -6.25 -11.78 -17.73
C PRO A 227 -7.42 -12.22 -18.61
N PRO A 228 -7.56 -11.73 -19.85
CA PRO A 228 -8.55 -12.27 -20.77
C PRO A 228 -8.31 -13.77 -20.83
N LEU A 229 -9.34 -14.56 -20.51
CA LEU A 229 -9.36 -15.98 -20.82
C LEU A 229 -9.14 -16.05 -22.32
N ASN A 230 -7.95 -16.47 -22.77
CA ASN A 230 -7.69 -16.88 -24.14
C ASN A 230 -8.70 -17.97 -24.46
N ARG A 231 -9.84 -17.60 -25.07
CA ARG A 231 -10.68 -18.58 -25.73
C ARG A 231 -9.83 -19.12 -26.88
N PRO A 232 -9.59 -20.44 -26.94
CA PRO A 232 -8.95 -20.99 -28.11
C PRO A 232 -9.84 -20.67 -29.34
N PRO A 233 -9.26 -20.29 -30.48
CA PRO A 233 -10.03 -20.03 -31.69
C PRO A 233 -10.74 -21.35 -32.10
N GLY A 234 -12.07 -21.36 -32.17
CA GLY A 234 -12.80 -22.47 -32.74
C GLY A 234 -14.04 -22.99 -32.01
N TYR A 235 -14.52 -22.38 -30.93
CA TYR A 235 -15.82 -22.78 -30.37
C TYR A 235 -16.97 -21.95 -30.98
N PRO A 236 -17.92 -22.56 -31.75
CA PRO A 236 -19.08 -21.82 -32.25
C PRO A 236 -19.98 -21.39 -31.08
N ALA A 237 -20.55 -20.20 -31.19
CA ALA A 237 -21.54 -19.70 -30.26
C ALA A 237 -22.73 -20.64 -30.20
N SER A 238 -23.05 -21.16 -29.01
CA SER A 238 -24.29 -21.89 -28.76
C SER A 238 -25.47 -20.92 -29.03
N GLN A 239 -26.30 -21.27 -30.03
CA GLN A 239 -27.55 -20.56 -30.31
C GLN A 239 -28.51 -20.71 -29.10
N PRO A 240 -29.30 -19.70 -28.76
CA PRO A 240 -30.33 -19.82 -27.75
C PRO A 240 -31.43 -20.76 -28.25
N ASN A 241 -31.79 -21.79 -27.47
CA ASN A 241 -32.89 -22.68 -27.73
C ASN A 241 -34.19 -21.90 -27.87
N SER A 242 -34.81 -21.99 -29.05
CA SER A 242 -36.20 -21.59 -29.28
C SER A 242 -37.16 -22.52 -28.52
N PRO A 243 -38.21 -22.00 -27.87
CA PRO A 243 -39.20 -22.85 -27.21
C PRO A 243 -40.01 -23.63 -28.24
N THR A 244 -40.03 -24.94 -28.13
CA THR A 244 -40.89 -25.83 -28.89
C THR A 244 -42.34 -25.62 -28.44
N ALA A 245 -43.19 -25.23 -29.40
CA ALA A 245 -44.64 -25.17 -29.23
C ALA A 245 -45.19 -26.59 -29.12
N HIS A 246 -45.99 -26.89 -28.09
CA HIS A 246 -46.84 -28.06 -28.00
C HIS A 246 -48.11 -27.86 -28.84
N PRO A 247 -48.53 -28.85 -29.64
CA PRO A 247 -49.84 -28.82 -30.29
C PRO A 247 -50.97 -29.21 -29.29
N PRO A 248 -52.21 -28.76 -29.54
CA PRO A 248 -53.34 -29.02 -28.66
C PRO A 248 -53.96 -30.42 -28.96
N HIS A 249 -54.31 -31.11 -27.87
CA HIS A 249 -55.40 -32.09 -27.80
C HIS A 249 -56.03 -32.03 -26.43
#